data_10bc7ead8695ca6183c3391be1e45001
#
_entry.id   10bc7ead8695ca6183c3391be1e45001
#
_cell.length_a   1.000
_cell.length_b   1.000
_cell.length_c   1.000
_cell.angle_alpha   90.00
_cell.angle_beta   90.00
_cell.angle_gamma   90.00
#
_symmetry.space_group_name_H-M   'P 1'
#
loop_
_entity.id
_entity.type
_entity.pdbx_description
1 polymer ?
#
loop_
_entity_poly.entity_id
_entity_poly.type
_entity_poly.pdbx_seq_one_letter_code
_entity_poly.pdbx_strand_id
1 'polypeptide(L)'
;MIREKVSGWARETFPSILVFLGVNILLTLLFFKFTGQSVQIGTLRPESSIAPKIAQLALVGLGVGLVASLARRKLDTTFLTLGIAFTVLLDFDHLPSIFGMPQPIRPDHSVGFIAVTLILLYFVNKKRPEIVPLAAASFMAHLAADTGIFGILAPFSFHYYSLAAFKMPLAISAVALAVVAGHLAYLRAKSQARESIAVEGVMNRK
;
A
#
# COMPACT_ATOMS: atom_id res chain seq x y z
N MET A 1 12.48 -18.94 19.79
CA MET A 1 12.44 -19.06 18.30
C MET A 1 11.18 -18.48 17.66
N ILE A 2 9.94 -18.90 17.99
CA ILE A 2 8.71 -18.29 17.42
C ILE A 2 8.56 -16.81 17.83
N ARG A 3 8.74 -16.49 19.11
CA ARG A 3 8.63 -15.13 19.67
C ARG A 3 9.61 -14.13 19.03
N GLU A 4 10.84 -14.55 18.72
CA GLU A 4 11.84 -13.72 18.05
C GLU A 4 11.50 -13.48 16.58
N LYS A 5 10.97 -14.48 15.88
CA LYS A 5 10.50 -14.31 14.49
C LYS A 5 9.31 -13.35 14.40
N VAL A 6 8.36 -13.43 15.33
CA VAL A 6 7.21 -12.53 15.39
C VAL A 6 7.65 -11.10 15.71
N SER A 7 8.58 -10.91 16.66
CA SER A 7 9.11 -9.59 16.99
C SER A 7 9.89 -8.95 15.84
N GLY A 8 10.65 -9.76 15.10
CA GLY A 8 11.36 -9.30 13.90
C GLY A 8 10.40 -8.85 12.80
N TRP A 9 9.40 -9.66 12.48
CA TRP A 9 8.38 -9.34 11.50
C TRP A 9 7.60 -8.06 11.86
N ALA A 10 7.14 -7.94 13.10
CA ALA A 10 6.41 -6.75 13.57
C ALA A 10 7.26 -5.48 13.46
N ARG A 11 8.54 -5.55 13.83
CA ARG A 11 9.49 -4.43 13.70
C ARG A 11 9.70 -4.01 12.26
N GLU A 12 9.58 -4.92 11.32
CA GLU A 12 9.75 -4.66 9.89
C GLU A 12 8.50 -4.10 9.20
N THR A 13 7.31 -4.49 9.65
CA THR A 13 6.05 -4.13 8.99
C THR A 13 5.35 -2.95 9.63
N PHE A 14 5.37 -2.87 10.96
CA PHE A 14 4.60 -1.91 11.73
C PHE A 14 4.88 -0.43 11.41
N PRO A 15 6.16 0.01 11.25
CA PRO A 15 6.43 1.39 10.88
C PRO A 15 5.81 1.80 9.55
N SER A 16 5.82 0.92 8.55
CA SER A 16 5.24 1.20 7.24
C SER A 16 3.72 1.32 7.30
N ILE A 17 3.06 0.47 8.09
CA ILE A 17 1.62 0.51 8.32
C ILE A 17 1.23 1.80 9.06
N LEU A 18 1.99 2.17 10.11
CA LEU A 18 1.75 3.41 10.86
C LEU A 18 1.89 4.66 10.01
N VAL A 19 2.92 4.73 9.17
CA VAL A 19 3.09 5.85 8.22
C VAL A 19 1.89 5.94 7.30
N PHE A 20 1.48 4.82 6.71
CA PHE A 20 0.33 4.77 5.82
C PHE A 20 -0.94 5.26 6.52
N LEU A 21 -1.27 4.72 7.69
CA LEU A 21 -2.45 5.12 8.47
C LEU A 21 -2.37 6.60 8.90
N GLY A 22 -1.20 7.05 9.35
CA GLY A 22 -1.01 8.44 9.77
C GLY A 22 -1.24 9.43 8.64
N VAL A 23 -0.73 9.15 7.43
CA VAL A 23 -0.96 9.97 6.23
C VAL A 23 -2.43 9.94 5.86
N ASN A 24 -3.06 8.77 5.87
CA ASN A 24 -4.47 8.60 5.57
C ASN A 24 -5.34 9.46 6.49
N ILE A 25 -5.17 9.31 7.80
CA ILE A 25 -5.91 10.08 8.80
C ILE A 25 -5.65 11.59 8.63
N LEU A 26 -4.38 12.00 8.53
CA LEU A 26 -4.01 13.40 8.43
C LEU A 26 -4.61 14.07 7.18
N LEU A 27 -4.47 13.44 6.01
CA LEU A 27 -4.99 13.99 4.77
C LEU A 27 -6.52 14.00 4.75
N THR A 28 -7.17 12.98 5.28
CA THR A 28 -8.63 12.96 5.44
C THR A 28 -9.10 14.12 6.32
N LEU A 29 -8.46 14.37 7.48
CA LEU A 29 -8.78 15.47 8.36
C LEU A 29 -8.52 16.85 7.73
N LEU A 30 -7.40 17.01 7.03
CA LEU A 30 -7.08 18.24 6.31
C LEU A 30 -8.11 18.50 5.21
N PHE A 31 -8.50 17.49 4.49
CA PHE A 31 -9.49 17.59 3.43
C PHE A 31 -10.85 18.02 3.97
N PHE A 32 -11.31 17.45 5.08
CA PHE A 32 -12.52 17.88 5.77
C PHE A 32 -12.47 19.37 6.16
N LYS A 33 -11.34 19.81 6.69
CA LYS A 33 -11.19 21.20 7.14
C LYS A 33 -11.20 22.21 6.00
N PHE A 34 -10.58 21.86 4.86
CA PHE A 34 -10.40 22.81 3.76
C PHE A 34 -11.56 22.83 2.77
N THR A 35 -12.26 21.73 2.57
CA THR A 35 -13.34 21.70 1.59
C THR A 35 -14.69 22.13 2.16
N GLY A 36 -14.89 22.04 3.47
CA GLY A 36 -16.15 22.40 4.12
C GLY A 36 -17.40 21.73 3.54
N GLN A 37 -17.22 20.94 2.49
CA GLN A 37 -18.26 20.32 1.72
C GLN A 37 -18.33 18.83 2.07
N SER A 38 -19.37 18.48 2.81
CA SER A 38 -19.93 17.16 2.72
C SER A 38 -20.51 16.99 1.31
N VAL A 39 -19.73 16.50 0.38
CA VAL A 39 -20.31 16.10 -0.91
C VAL A 39 -21.21 14.91 -0.61
N GLN A 40 -22.51 15.13 -0.63
CA GLN A 40 -23.49 14.05 -0.70
C GLN A 40 -23.31 13.36 -2.04
N ILE A 41 -22.37 12.43 -2.10
CA ILE A 41 -22.27 11.48 -3.21
C ILE A 41 -23.39 10.49 -2.98
N GLY A 42 -24.43 10.60 -3.79
CA GLY A 42 -25.57 9.74 -4.00
C GLY A 42 -25.88 8.74 -2.89
N THR A 43 -27.17 8.65 -2.57
CA THR A 43 -27.78 7.75 -1.58
C THR A 43 -26.86 6.59 -1.17
N LEU A 44 -26.34 6.68 0.05
CA LEU A 44 -25.63 5.60 0.72
C LEU A 44 -26.46 4.32 0.58
N ARG A 45 -26.05 3.41 -0.28
CA ARG A 45 -26.58 2.06 -0.20
C ARG A 45 -26.17 1.52 1.17
N PRO A 46 -27.09 0.99 1.96
CA PRO A 46 -26.72 0.38 3.23
C PRO A 46 -25.61 -0.63 2.97
N GLU A 47 -24.51 -0.47 3.69
CA GLU A 47 -23.26 -1.21 3.46
C GLU A 47 -23.35 -2.68 3.92
N SER A 48 -24.37 -3.41 3.48
CA SER A 48 -24.41 -4.87 3.59
C SER A 48 -23.23 -5.58 2.86
N SER A 49 -22.36 -4.80 2.22
CA SER A 49 -21.30 -5.30 1.33
C SER A 49 -19.85 -4.96 1.75
N ILE A 50 -19.59 -4.38 2.94
CA ILE A 50 -18.22 -4.05 3.36
C ILE A 50 -17.35 -5.30 3.49
N ALA A 51 -17.84 -6.32 4.17
CA ALA A 51 -17.04 -7.52 4.41
C ALA A 51 -16.60 -8.24 3.12
N PRO A 52 -17.48 -8.47 2.12
CA PRO A 52 -17.04 -9.01 0.84
C PRO A 52 -16.03 -8.12 0.11
N LYS A 53 -16.17 -6.79 0.18
CA LYS A 53 -15.23 -5.85 -0.45
C LYS A 53 -13.86 -5.92 0.22
N ILE A 54 -13.79 -5.91 1.56
CA ILE A 54 -12.55 -6.07 2.29
C ILE A 54 -11.88 -7.41 1.95
N ALA A 55 -12.64 -8.50 1.88
CA ALA A 55 -12.10 -9.80 1.50
C ALA A 55 -11.55 -9.79 0.07
N GLN A 56 -12.25 -9.17 -0.89
CA GLN A 56 -11.76 -9.02 -2.24
C GLN A 56 -10.45 -8.23 -2.29
N LEU A 57 -10.37 -7.10 -1.61
CA LEU A 57 -9.17 -6.27 -1.56
C LEU A 57 -8.00 -6.98 -0.85
N ALA A 58 -8.29 -7.74 0.19
CA ALA A 58 -7.28 -8.57 0.86
C ALA A 58 -6.70 -9.63 -0.08
N LEU A 59 -7.54 -10.27 -0.91
CA LEU A 59 -7.08 -11.22 -1.94
C LEU A 59 -6.25 -10.54 -3.02
N VAL A 60 -6.63 -9.36 -3.46
CA VAL A 60 -5.84 -8.55 -4.40
C VAL A 60 -4.48 -8.22 -3.82
N GLY A 61 -4.44 -7.73 -2.58
CA GLY A 61 -3.18 -7.41 -1.88
C GLY A 61 -2.31 -8.65 -1.62
N LEU A 62 -2.93 -9.79 -1.29
CA LEU A 62 -2.24 -11.07 -1.21
C LEU A 62 -1.58 -11.43 -2.54
N GLY A 63 -2.29 -11.26 -3.66
CA GLY A 63 -1.76 -11.46 -5.02
C GLY A 63 -0.53 -10.60 -5.30
N VAL A 64 -0.56 -9.32 -4.96
CA VAL A 64 0.60 -8.41 -5.07
C VAL A 64 1.79 -8.93 -4.25
N GLY A 65 1.56 -9.30 -2.99
CA GLY A 65 2.59 -9.85 -2.11
C GLY A 65 3.17 -11.18 -2.62
N LEU A 66 2.33 -12.04 -3.21
CA LEU A 66 2.77 -13.29 -3.83
C LEU A 66 3.65 -13.04 -5.07
N VAL A 67 3.27 -12.13 -5.97
CA VAL A 67 4.08 -11.77 -7.14
C VAL A 67 5.45 -11.24 -6.71
N ALA A 68 5.50 -10.35 -5.72
CA ALA A 68 6.76 -9.84 -5.17
C ALA A 68 7.60 -10.96 -4.54
N SER A 69 6.97 -11.87 -3.80
CA SER A 69 7.64 -13.04 -3.20
C SER A 69 8.22 -13.98 -4.26
N LEU A 70 7.49 -14.24 -5.34
CA LEU A 70 7.97 -15.07 -6.45
C LEU A 70 9.17 -14.42 -7.14
N ALA A 71 9.13 -13.10 -7.39
CA ALA A 71 10.25 -12.36 -7.97
C ALA A 71 11.48 -12.35 -7.04
N ARG A 72 11.28 -12.35 -5.72
CA ARG A 72 12.34 -12.53 -4.72
C ARG A 72 12.87 -13.97 -4.66
N ARG A 73 12.19 -14.95 -5.25
CA ARG A 73 12.47 -16.40 -5.18
C ARG A 73 12.35 -16.99 -3.77
N LYS A 74 11.58 -16.36 -2.91
CA LYS A 74 11.33 -16.81 -1.53
C LYS A 74 10.02 -16.24 -1.03
N LEU A 75 9.16 -17.07 -0.45
CA LEU A 75 7.94 -16.60 0.20
C LEU A 75 8.31 -15.64 1.34
N ASP A 76 7.79 -14.44 1.29
CA ASP A 76 8.06 -13.36 2.24
C ASP A 76 6.78 -12.91 2.93
N THR A 77 6.65 -13.27 4.19
CA THR A 77 5.48 -12.89 5.01
C THR A 77 5.32 -11.38 5.14
N THR A 78 6.42 -10.62 5.10
CA THR A 78 6.37 -9.15 5.09
C THR A 78 5.68 -8.64 3.82
N PHE A 79 6.02 -9.19 2.65
CA PHE A 79 5.36 -8.81 1.39
C PHE A 79 3.89 -9.17 1.38
N LEU A 80 3.52 -10.36 1.87
CA LEU A 80 2.12 -10.77 1.95
C LEU A 80 1.33 -9.81 2.86
N THR A 81 1.86 -9.54 4.06
CA THR A 81 1.18 -8.67 5.03
C THR A 81 1.07 -7.23 4.53
N LEU A 82 2.17 -6.64 4.02
CA LEU A 82 2.13 -5.27 3.53
C LEU A 82 1.29 -5.13 2.27
N GLY A 83 1.31 -6.12 1.38
CA GLY A 83 0.43 -6.15 0.21
C GLY A 83 -1.04 -6.09 0.61
N ILE A 84 -1.47 -6.94 1.55
CA ILE A 84 -2.83 -6.93 2.10
C ILE A 84 -3.11 -5.60 2.80
N ALA A 85 -2.23 -5.16 3.70
CA ALA A 85 -2.44 -3.95 4.49
C ALA A 85 -2.61 -2.71 3.60
N PHE A 86 -1.70 -2.46 2.66
CA PHE A 86 -1.77 -1.28 1.79
C PHE A 86 -2.98 -1.31 0.87
N THR A 87 -3.41 -2.49 0.42
CA THR A 87 -4.58 -2.61 -0.44
C THR A 87 -5.88 -2.40 0.34
N VAL A 88 -6.00 -2.97 1.54
CA VAL A 88 -7.22 -2.84 2.37
C VAL A 88 -7.33 -1.46 3.01
N LEU A 89 -6.22 -0.95 3.55
CA LEU A 89 -6.20 0.31 4.28
C LEU A 89 -6.41 1.55 3.37
N LEU A 90 -6.31 1.40 2.06
CA LEU A 90 -6.64 2.48 1.14
C LEU A 90 -8.14 2.85 1.21
N ASP A 91 -9.01 1.92 1.59
CA ASP A 91 -10.43 2.17 1.84
C ASP A 91 -10.73 2.65 3.27
N PHE A 92 -9.71 3.04 4.03
CA PHE A 92 -9.90 3.55 5.40
C PHE A 92 -10.70 4.86 5.43
N ASP A 93 -10.75 5.59 4.33
CA ASP A 93 -11.60 6.76 4.11
C ASP A 93 -13.11 6.44 4.20
N HIS A 94 -13.50 5.17 4.06
CA HIS A 94 -14.87 4.72 4.28
C HIS A 94 -15.26 4.60 5.77
N LEU A 95 -14.29 4.65 6.68
CA LEU A 95 -14.55 4.48 8.11
C LEU A 95 -15.59 5.47 8.67
N PRO A 96 -15.57 6.78 8.29
CA PRO A 96 -16.60 7.71 8.76
C PRO A 96 -18.02 7.31 8.36
N SER A 97 -18.22 6.67 7.21
CA SER A 97 -19.56 6.25 6.76
C SER A 97 -20.15 5.13 7.63
N ILE A 98 -19.29 4.28 8.22
CA ILE A 98 -19.70 3.24 9.17
C ILE A 98 -20.37 3.86 10.41
N PHE A 99 -19.95 5.06 10.77
CA PHE A 99 -20.53 5.84 11.90
C PHE A 99 -21.62 6.81 11.44
N GLY A 100 -22.16 6.65 10.21
CA GLY A 100 -23.22 7.52 9.69
C GLY A 100 -22.75 8.94 9.34
N MET A 101 -21.44 9.18 9.30
CA MET A 101 -20.88 10.46 8.88
C MET A 101 -20.85 10.55 7.35
N PRO A 102 -21.10 11.75 6.76
CA PRO A 102 -20.97 11.90 5.31
C PRO A 102 -19.56 11.57 4.87
N GLN A 103 -19.44 10.79 3.79
CA GLN A 103 -18.15 10.45 3.22
C GLN A 103 -17.49 11.70 2.61
N PRO A 104 -16.24 12.00 2.97
CA PRO A 104 -15.48 13.02 2.27
C PRO A 104 -15.19 12.56 0.83
N ILE A 105 -14.84 13.53 -0.01
CA ILE A 105 -14.19 13.24 -1.29
C ILE A 105 -13.01 12.30 -0.99
N ARG A 106 -13.00 11.10 -1.58
CA ARG A 106 -12.05 10.01 -1.32
C ARG A 106 -10.59 10.45 -1.59
N PRO A 107 -9.90 11.13 -0.64
CA PRO A 107 -8.58 11.70 -0.88
C PRO A 107 -7.52 10.63 -1.08
N ASP A 108 -7.74 9.45 -0.49
CA ASP A 108 -6.80 8.34 -0.48
C ASP A 108 -6.59 7.73 -1.86
N HIS A 109 -7.56 7.91 -2.76
CA HIS A 109 -7.51 7.47 -4.15
C HIS A 109 -6.88 8.51 -5.08
N SER A 110 -6.34 9.60 -4.52
CA SER A 110 -5.73 10.67 -5.31
C SER A 110 -4.23 10.45 -5.55
N VAL A 111 -3.75 10.96 -6.67
CA VAL A 111 -2.30 10.98 -6.99
C VAL A 111 -1.52 11.72 -5.92
N GLY A 112 -2.07 12.81 -5.37
CA GLY A 112 -1.44 13.57 -4.29
C GLY A 112 -1.22 12.74 -3.03
N PHE A 113 -2.24 12.00 -2.59
CA PHE A 113 -2.13 11.08 -1.45
C PHE A 113 -1.08 9.99 -1.71
N ILE A 114 -1.17 9.33 -2.86
CA ILE A 114 -0.23 8.26 -3.25
C ILE A 114 1.20 8.79 -3.24
N ALA A 115 1.46 9.97 -3.85
CA ALA A 115 2.79 10.55 -3.91
C ALA A 115 3.35 10.86 -2.52
N VAL A 116 2.59 11.53 -1.65
CA VAL A 116 3.01 11.85 -0.28
C VAL A 116 3.30 10.57 0.50
N THR A 117 2.42 9.57 0.41
CA THR A 117 2.60 8.30 1.09
C THR A 117 3.87 7.58 0.65
N LEU A 118 4.13 7.49 -0.66
CA LEU A 118 5.33 6.84 -1.20
C LEU A 118 6.62 7.57 -0.79
N ILE A 119 6.60 8.90 -0.77
CA ILE A 119 7.74 9.71 -0.31
C ILE A 119 8.04 9.41 1.17
N LEU A 120 7.03 9.41 2.04
CA LEU A 120 7.22 9.13 3.46
C LEU A 120 7.65 7.68 3.71
N LEU A 121 7.06 6.72 2.98
CA LEU A 121 7.50 5.33 3.03
C LEU A 121 8.97 5.16 2.61
N TYR A 122 9.43 5.92 1.61
CA TYR A 122 10.83 5.92 1.21
C TYR A 122 11.75 6.38 2.35
N PHE A 123 11.41 7.48 3.03
CA PHE A 123 12.24 8.00 4.13
C PHE A 123 12.28 7.06 5.34
N VAL A 124 11.17 6.41 5.67
CA VAL A 124 11.08 5.46 6.79
C VAL A 124 11.77 4.14 6.45
N ASN A 125 11.72 3.72 5.19
CA ASN A 125 12.23 2.43 4.74
C ASN A 125 13.53 2.53 3.93
N LYS A 126 14.43 3.49 4.23
CA LYS A 126 15.71 3.66 3.51
C LYS A 126 16.54 2.37 3.40
N LYS A 127 16.48 1.50 4.41
CA LYS A 127 17.18 0.21 4.42
C LYS A 127 16.43 -0.89 3.66
N ARG A 128 15.19 -0.62 3.24
CA ARG A 128 14.29 -1.57 2.58
C ARG A 128 13.58 -0.89 1.40
N PRO A 129 14.33 -0.47 0.36
CA PRO A 129 13.77 0.31 -0.74
C PRO A 129 12.66 -0.43 -1.52
N GLU A 130 12.60 -1.76 -1.40
CA GLU A 130 11.57 -2.61 -1.98
C GLU A 130 10.15 -2.34 -1.44
N ILE A 131 10.01 -1.71 -0.28
CA ILE A 131 8.69 -1.39 0.31
C ILE A 131 7.94 -0.33 -0.52
N VAL A 132 8.66 0.62 -1.11
CA VAL A 132 8.04 1.69 -1.90
C VAL A 132 7.35 1.15 -3.17
N PRO A 133 8.02 0.39 -4.05
CA PRO A 133 7.35 -0.20 -5.20
C PRO A 133 6.28 -1.24 -4.81
N LEU A 134 6.41 -1.92 -3.67
CA LEU A 134 5.35 -2.80 -3.15
C LEU A 134 4.08 -2.01 -2.80
N ALA A 135 4.22 -0.87 -2.10
CA ALA A 135 3.11 0.01 -1.79
C ALA A 135 2.46 0.58 -3.06
N ALA A 136 3.28 1.06 -4.00
CA ALA A 136 2.79 1.54 -5.29
C ALA A 136 2.04 0.44 -6.06
N ALA A 137 2.54 -0.80 -6.06
CA ALA A 137 1.86 -1.96 -6.65
C ALA A 137 0.49 -2.20 -6.00
N SER A 138 0.42 -2.13 -4.66
CA SER A 138 -0.82 -2.31 -3.92
C SER A 138 -1.85 -1.22 -4.24
N PHE A 139 -1.42 0.05 -4.39
CA PHE A 139 -2.29 1.14 -4.79
C PHE A 139 -2.84 0.96 -6.21
N MET A 140 -1.97 0.62 -7.16
CA MET A 140 -2.40 0.35 -8.55
C MET A 140 -3.36 -0.84 -8.63
N ALA A 141 -3.10 -1.90 -7.87
CA ALA A 141 -3.96 -3.08 -7.82
C ALA A 141 -5.33 -2.76 -7.19
N HIS A 142 -5.35 -1.95 -6.12
CA HIS A 142 -6.57 -1.46 -5.50
C HIS A 142 -7.40 -0.64 -6.50
N LEU A 143 -6.80 0.38 -7.13
CA LEU A 143 -7.47 1.22 -8.12
C LEU A 143 -7.99 0.41 -9.33
N ALA A 144 -7.27 -0.65 -9.73
CA ALA A 144 -7.72 -1.56 -10.78
C ALA A 144 -8.92 -2.41 -10.35
N ALA A 145 -8.98 -2.80 -9.07
CA ALA A 145 -10.07 -3.61 -8.51
C ALA A 145 -11.32 -2.78 -8.19
N ASP A 146 -11.13 -1.50 -7.85
CA ASP A 146 -12.24 -0.61 -7.56
C ASP A 146 -12.91 -0.13 -8.86
N THR A 147 -14.24 -0.08 -8.83
CA THR A 147 -15.07 0.36 -9.96
C THR A 147 -15.60 1.78 -9.81
N GLY A 148 -15.13 2.48 -8.77
CA GLY A 148 -15.65 3.79 -8.38
C GLY A 148 -15.25 4.92 -9.32
N ILE A 149 -15.77 6.11 -8.99
CA ILE A 149 -15.42 7.38 -9.59
C ILE A 149 -14.62 8.14 -8.55
N PHE A 150 -13.44 8.63 -8.92
CA PHE A 150 -12.48 9.20 -7.98
C PHE A 150 -12.05 10.61 -8.35
N GLY A 151 -11.78 11.45 -7.35
CA GLY A 151 -11.06 12.70 -7.49
C GLY A 151 -9.55 12.48 -7.64
N ILE A 152 -9.14 11.71 -8.67
CA ILE A 152 -7.78 11.19 -8.80
C ILE A 152 -6.71 12.27 -8.89
N LEU A 153 -7.07 13.46 -9.36
CA LEU A 153 -6.15 14.59 -9.48
C LEU A 153 -6.14 15.51 -8.25
N ALA A 154 -6.84 15.15 -7.16
CA ALA A 154 -6.77 15.96 -5.95
C ALA A 154 -5.32 16.00 -5.40
N PRO A 155 -4.89 17.15 -4.86
CA PRO A 155 -5.62 18.41 -4.62
C PRO A 155 -5.62 19.37 -5.81
N PHE A 156 -5.04 19.02 -6.96
CA PHE A 156 -4.89 19.91 -8.12
C PHE A 156 -6.21 20.11 -8.90
N SER A 157 -7.06 19.08 -8.87
CA SER A 157 -8.41 19.13 -9.46
C SER A 157 -9.35 18.25 -8.66
N PHE A 158 -10.56 18.74 -8.41
CA PHE A 158 -11.62 18.00 -7.70
C PHE A 158 -12.64 17.39 -8.65
N HIS A 159 -12.34 17.31 -9.94
CA HIS A 159 -13.18 16.59 -10.88
C HIS A 159 -13.09 15.09 -10.66
N TYR A 160 -14.21 14.42 -10.82
CA TYR A 160 -14.33 12.97 -10.68
C TYR A 160 -14.09 12.30 -12.02
N TYR A 161 -13.25 11.28 -12.01
CA TYR A 161 -12.91 10.48 -13.18
C TYR A 161 -13.24 9.02 -12.95
N SER A 162 -13.83 8.38 -13.97
CA SER A 162 -13.98 6.93 -13.98
C SER A 162 -12.67 6.28 -14.43
N LEU A 163 -12.15 5.36 -13.64
CA LEU A 163 -10.95 4.58 -13.97
C LEU A 163 -11.26 3.30 -14.76
N ALA A 164 -12.50 3.09 -15.19
CA ALA A 164 -12.89 1.86 -15.88
C ALA A 164 -12.02 1.56 -17.12
N ALA A 165 -11.67 2.57 -17.91
CA ALA A 165 -10.80 2.42 -19.08
C ALA A 165 -9.33 2.12 -18.71
N PHE A 166 -8.90 2.42 -17.49
CA PHE A 166 -7.52 2.27 -17.03
C PHE A 166 -7.27 1.00 -16.21
N LYS A 167 -8.27 0.15 -16.00
CA LYS A 167 -8.15 -1.05 -15.18
C LYS A 167 -7.00 -1.96 -15.62
N MET A 168 -6.91 -2.26 -16.91
CA MET A 168 -5.85 -3.12 -17.42
C MET A 168 -4.47 -2.48 -17.30
N PRO A 169 -4.22 -1.22 -17.72
CA PRO A 169 -2.96 -0.54 -17.46
C PRO A 169 -2.57 -0.51 -15.97
N LEU A 170 -3.52 -0.24 -15.07
CA LEU A 170 -3.27 -0.24 -13.63
C LEU A 170 -2.89 -1.63 -13.11
N ALA A 171 -3.60 -2.68 -13.54
CA ALA A 171 -3.28 -4.06 -13.15
C ALA A 171 -1.89 -4.49 -13.65
N ILE A 172 -1.54 -4.17 -14.90
CA ILE A 172 -0.21 -4.44 -15.47
C ILE A 172 0.87 -3.69 -14.70
N SER A 173 0.64 -2.41 -14.38
CA SER A 173 1.56 -1.60 -13.57
C SER A 173 1.75 -2.17 -12.17
N ALA A 174 0.68 -2.67 -11.55
CA ALA A 174 0.75 -3.33 -10.25
C ALA A 174 1.65 -4.57 -10.29
N VAL A 175 1.48 -5.43 -11.29
CA VAL A 175 2.33 -6.62 -11.47
C VAL A 175 3.78 -6.21 -11.69
N ALA A 176 4.05 -5.26 -12.59
CA ALA A 176 5.40 -4.79 -12.87
C ALA A 176 6.10 -4.22 -11.61
N LEU A 177 5.40 -3.39 -10.84
CA LEU A 177 5.92 -2.82 -9.59
C LEU A 177 6.14 -3.88 -8.51
N ALA A 178 5.28 -4.89 -8.41
CA ALA A 178 5.47 -6.02 -7.49
C ALA A 178 6.71 -6.85 -7.86
N VAL A 179 6.96 -7.07 -9.16
CA VAL A 179 8.18 -7.72 -9.65
C VAL A 179 9.42 -6.89 -9.30
N VAL A 180 9.37 -5.56 -9.50
CA VAL A 180 10.46 -4.65 -9.10
C VAL A 180 10.74 -4.75 -7.60
N ALA A 181 9.71 -4.73 -6.75
CA ALA A 181 9.85 -4.88 -5.30
C ALA A 181 10.57 -6.19 -4.93
N GLY A 182 10.11 -7.30 -5.47
CA GLY A 182 10.72 -8.61 -5.23
C GLY A 182 12.17 -8.68 -5.72
N HIS A 183 12.47 -8.13 -6.90
CA HIS A 183 13.83 -8.10 -7.44
C HIS A 183 14.78 -7.25 -6.59
N LEU A 184 14.36 -6.08 -6.13
CA LEU A 184 15.15 -5.24 -5.22
C LEU A 184 15.47 -5.98 -3.92
N ALA A 185 14.49 -6.67 -3.33
CA ALA A 185 14.70 -7.47 -2.14
C ALA A 185 15.66 -8.64 -2.38
N TYR A 186 15.59 -9.28 -3.55
CA TYR A 186 16.53 -10.33 -3.95
C TYR A 186 17.98 -9.78 -4.04
N LEU A 187 18.17 -8.65 -4.72
CA LEU A 187 19.48 -8.02 -4.86
C LEU A 187 20.08 -7.61 -3.51
N ARG A 188 19.25 -7.03 -2.64
CA ARG A 188 19.66 -6.67 -1.27
C ARG A 188 20.12 -7.90 -0.48
N ALA A 189 19.35 -8.96 -0.49
CA ALA A 189 19.71 -10.20 0.21
C ALA A 189 21.02 -10.80 -0.31
N LYS A 190 21.24 -10.74 -1.63
CA LYS A 190 22.49 -11.20 -2.26
C LYS A 190 23.70 -10.36 -1.87
N SER A 191 23.55 -9.03 -1.75
CA SER A 191 24.61 -8.13 -1.28
C SER A 191 24.99 -8.43 0.17
N GLN A 192 24.01 -8.56 1.05
CA GLN A 192 24.23 -8.87 2.47
C GLN A 192 24.94 -10.22 2.67
N ALA A 193 24.58 -11.23 1.87
CA ALA A 193 25.25 -12.54 1.93
C ALA A 193 26.74 -12.45 1.51
N ARG A 194 27.05 -11.61 0.51
CA ARG A 194 28.46 -11.41 0.08
C ARG A 194 29.28 -10.69 1.14
N GLU A 195 28.70 -9.67 1.78
CA GLU A 195 29.37 -8.92 2.84
C GLU A 195 29.68 -9.82 4.05
N SER A 196 28.76 -10.69 4.45
CA SER A 196 28.97 -11.62 5.57
C SER A 196 30.12 -12.62 5.30
N ILE A 197 30.20 -13.16 4.08
CA ILE A 197 31.28 -14.08 3.67
C ILE A 197 32.64 -13.35 3.67
N ALA A 198 32.68 -12.10 3.19
CA ALA A 198 33.90 -11.31 3.18
C ALA A 198 34.44 -11.03 4.59
N VAL A 199 33.55 -10.69 5.53
CA VAL A 199 33.92 -10.47 6.93
C VAL A 199 34.45 -11.73 7.60
N GLU A 200 33.81 -12.87 7.37
CA GLU A 200 34.19 -14.16 7.92
C GLU A 200 35.58 -14.62 7.39
N GLY A 201 35.83 -14.40 6.09
CA GLY A 201 37.14 -14.69 5.46
C GLY A 201 38.29 -13.82 5.98
N VAL A 202 38.01 -12.59 6.44
CA VAL A 202 39.02 -11.72 7.07
C VAL A 202 39.30 -12.18 8.52
N MET A 203 38.28 -12.57 9.26
CA MET A 203 38.48 -13.05 10.66
C MET A 203 39.25 -14.36 10.73
N ASN A 204 39.07 -15.27 9.80
CA ASN A 204 39.75 -16.57 9.77
C ASN A 204 41.22 -16.50 9.30
N ARG A 205 41.73 -15.30 8.88
CA ARG A 205 43.13 -15.09 8.48
C ARG A 205 44.00 -14.47 9.58
N LYS A 206 43.43 -14.16 10.72
CA LYS A 206 44.14 -13.69 11.93
C LYS A 206 44.29 -14.81 12.95
#